data_830164cf1cc65efd0c0de927feac95f1
#
_entry.id   830164cf1cc65efd0c0de927feac95f1
#
_cell.length_a   1.000
_cell.length_b   1.000
_cell.length_c   1.000
_cell.angle_alpha   90.00
_cell.angle_beta   90.00
_cell.angle_gamma   90.00
#
_symmetry.space_group_name_H-M   'P 1'
#
loop_
_entity.id
_entity.type
_entity.pdbx_description
1 polymer ?
#
loop_
_entity_poly.entity_id
_entity_poly.type
_entity_poly.pdbx_seq_one_letter_code
_entity_poly.pdbx_strand_id
1 'polypeptide(L)'
;MIYLQLFWSFFQIGLFTIGGGYASLPLIRNEIVVNHGWLTMQEYTDIITISQITPGPIAINSATFVGTKVGGFAGAIVATLGTVTPSIILSLILAWAYYKYRDIKIMQGILGGLRPAVVALIAAAGLALFVAALFQSGG
;
A
#
# COMPACT_ATOMS: atom_id res chain seq x y z
N MET A 1 3.86 22.52 10.54
CA MET A 1 4.77 21.46 11.00
C MET A 1 4.09 20.10 11.06
N ILE A 2 2.85 20.04 11.58
CA ILE A 2 2.14 18.75 11.60
C ILE A 2 1.92 18.18 10.19
N TYR A 3 1.65 19.04 9.23
CA TYR A 3 1.45 18.61 7.83
C TYR A 3 2.72 18.01 7.24
N LEU A 4 3.88 18.58 7.55
CA LEU A 4 5.16 18.04 7.11
C LEU A 4 5.43 16.68 7.74
N GLN A 5 5.14 16.52 9.03
CA GLN A 5 5.28 15.25 9.73
C GLN A 5 4.34 14.19 9.13
N LEU A 6 3.08 14.56 8.85
CA LEU A 6 2.11 13.67 8.21
C LEU A 6 2.62 13.21 6.84
N PHE A 7 3.05 14.16 6.02
CA PHE A 7 3.54 13.85 4.69
C PHE A 7 4.75 12.91 4.76
N TRP A 8 5.72 13.21 5.60
CA TRP A 8 6.94 12.42 5.72
C TRP A 8 6.65 11.02 6.24
N SER A 9 5.83 10.89 7.28
CA SER A 9 5.48 9.59 7.85
C SER A 9 4.77 8.70 6.83
N PHE A 10 3.78 9.25 6.15
CA PHE A 10 3.05 8.48 5.13
C PHE A 10 3.86 8.27 3.86
N PHE A 11 4.79 9.17 3.55
CA PHE A 11 5.75 8.94 2.48
C PHE A 11 6.60 7.69 2.76
N GLN A 12 7.12 7.58 3.97
CA GLN A 12 7.90 6.40 4.38
C GLN A 12 7.05 5.14 4.32
N ILE A 13 5.82 5.18 4.84
CA ILE A 13 4.90 4.05 4.80
C ILE A 13 4.64 3.64 3.35
N GLY A 14 4.34 4.59 2.48
CA GLY A 14 4.10 4.31 1.07
C GLY A 14 5.33 3.75 0.36
N LEU A 15 6.52 4.26 0.68
CA LEU A 15 7.75 3.80 0.09
C LEU A 15 8.05 2.33 0.44
N PHE A 16 7.84 1.96 1.69
CA PHE A 16 8.14 0.60 2.16
C PHE A 16 7.00 -0.39 1.95
N THR A 17 5.84 0.08 1.52
CA THR A 17 4.67 -0.79 1.29
C THR A 17 4.25 -0.82 -0.18
N ILE A 18 5.18 -0.60 -1.08
CA ILE A 18 4.93 -0.73 -2.52
C ILE A 18 4.47 -2.16 -2.78
N GLY A 19 3.28 -2.30 -3.37
CA GLY A 19 2.63 -3.58 -3.49
C GLY A 19 1.46 -3.77 -2.55
N GLY A 20 1.38 -2.96 -1.50
CA GLY A 20 0.21 -2.87 -0.61
C GLY A 20 -0.02 -4.06 0.29
N GLY A 21 -1.25 -4.21 0.73
CA GLY A 21 -1.70 -5.34 1.51
C GLY A 21 -1.37 -5.25 2.99
N TYR A 22 -1.43 -6.40 3.64
CA TYR A 22 -1.26 -6.48 5.10
C TYR A 22 0.16 -6.21 5.56
N ALA A 23 1.15 -6.24 4.65
CA ALA A 23 2.54 -5.93 4.99
C ALA A 23 2.71 -4.49 5.49
N SER A 24 1.79 -3.58 5.14
CA SER A 24 1.85 -2.20 5.61
C SER A 24 1.43 -2.03 7.07
N LEU A 25 0.73 -2.98 7.65
CA LEU A 25 0.15 -2.83 9.00
C LEU A 25 1.21 -2.58 10.09
N PRO A 26 2.31 -3.36 10.18
CA PRO A 26 3.33 -3.09 11.19
C PRO A 26 3.97 -1.73 11.03
N LEU A 27 4.19 -1.28 9.80
CA LEU A 27 4.78 0.03 9.53
C LEU A 27 3.84 1.16 9.96
N ILE A 28 2.56 1.04 9.65
CA ILE A 28 1.56 2.02 10.05
C ILE A 28 1.49 2.09 11.58
N ARG A 29 1.44 0.95 12.24
CA ARG A 29 1.40 0.90 13.70
C ARG A 29 2.62 1.58 14.31
N ASN A 30 3.82 1.24 13.84
CA ASN A 30 5.04 1.81 14.39
C ASN A 30 5.09 3.32 14.21
N GLU A 31 4.76 3.82 13.03
CA GLU A 31 4.83 5.26 12.78
C GLU A 31 3.76 6.02 13.55
N ILE A 32 2.54 5.54 13.56
CA ILE A 32 1.40 6.33 14.02
C ILE A 32 1.14 6.14 15.50
N VAL A 33 1.25 4.92 16.00
CA VAL A 33 0.99 4.63 17.42
C VAL A 33 2.24 4.80 18.26
N VAL A 34 3.36 4.21 17.85
CA VAL A 34 4.58 4.14 18.65
C VAL A 34 5.40 5.42 18.53
N ASN A 35 5.72 5.85 17.29
CA ASN A 35 6.65 6.97 17.08
C ASN A 35 5.99 8.33 17.31
N HIS A 36 4.82 8.54 16.76
CA HIS A 36 4.13 9.84 16.81
C HIS A 36 3.02 9.92 17.85
N GLY A 37 2.47 8.78 18.25
CA GLY A 37 1.37 8.75 19.21
C GLY A 37 0.11 9.44 18.73
N TRP A 38 -0.09 9.51 17.43
CA TRP A 38 -1.29 10.14 16.84
C TRP A 38 -2.57 9.35 17.13
N LEU A 39 -2.44 8.03 17.25
CA LEU A 39 -3.55 7.13 17.57
C LEU A 39 -3.18 6.25 18.75
N THR A 40 -4.21 5.87 19.51
CA THR A 40 -4.07 4.76 20.47
C THR A 40 -4.18 3.42 19.72
N MET A 41 -3.79 2.33 20.40
CA MET A 41 -3.96 0.99 19.81
C MET A 41 -5.43 0.69 19.49
N GLN A 42 -6.35 1.18 20.33
CA GLN A 42 -7.79 1.00 20.09
C GLN A 42 -8.21 1.71 18.80
N GLU A 43 -7.78 2.95 18.63
CA GLU A 43 -8.10 3.72 17.42
C GLU A 43 -7.48 3.09 16.18
N TYR A 44 -6.25 2.59 16.29
CA TYR A 44 -5.59 1.87 15.21
C TYR A 44 -6.39 0.64 14.78
N THR A 45 -6.83 -0.16 15.75
CA THR A 45 -7.63 -1.36 15.50
C THR A 45 -8.95 -0.99 14.81
N ASP A 46 -9.59 0.09 15.26
CA ASP A 46 -10.84 0.57 14.67
C ASP A 46 -10.65 0.97 13.20
N ILE A 47 -9.56 1.67 12.90
CA ILE A 47 -9.25 2.09 11.54
C ILE A 47 -9.01 0.89 10.63
N ILE A 48 -8.28 -0.11 11.11
CA ILE A 48 -8.02 -1.33 10.33
C ILE A 48 -9.34 -2.05 10.02
N THR A 49 -10.22 -2.15 11.00
CA THR A 49 -11.53 -2.78 10.81
C THR A 49 -12.35 -2.03 9.75
N ILE A 50 -12.38 -0.70 9.83
CA ILE A 50 -13.10 0.14 8.86
C ILE A 50 -12.46 0.01 7.48
N SER A 51 -11.13 -0.06 7.41
CA SER A 51 -10.41 -0.18 6.14
C SER A 51 -10.74 -1.48 5.41
N GLN A 52 -11.00 -2.56 6.14
CA GLN A 52 -11.37 -3.83 5.54
C GLN A 52 -12.74 -3.77 4.86
N ILE A 53 -13.64 -2.94 5.38
CA ILE A 53 -14.98 -2.77 4.82
C ILE A 53 -14.95 -1.75 3.66
N THR A 54 -14.09 -0.74 3.76
CA THR A 54 -13.98 0.33 2.77
C THR A 54 -13.20 -0.17 1.55
N PRO A 55 -13.70 0.07 0.32
CA PRO A 55 -12.91 -0.29 -0.87
C PRO A 55 -11.64 0.56 -0.96
N GLY A 56 -10.53 -0.11 -1.26
CA GLY A 56 -9.25 0.56 -1.48
C GLY A 56 -8.13 0.01 -0.61
N PRO A 57 -6.89 0.45 -0.88
CA PRO A 57 -5.72 0.00 -0.12
C PRO A 57 -5.78 0.46 1.33
N ILE A 58 -5.34 -0.40 2.23
CA ILE A 58 -5.32 -0.11 3.66
C ILE A 58 -4.46 1.11 3.97
N ALA A 59 -3.30 1.23 3.34
CA ALA A 59 -2.40 2.35 3.57
C ALA A 59 -3.06 3.70 3.23
N ILE A 60 -3.76 3.80 2.12
CA ILE A 60 -4.43 5.03 1.69
C ILE A 60 -5.59 5.34 2.63
N ASN A 61 -6.40 4.34 2.98
CA ASN A 61 -7.50 4.52 3.89
C ASN A 61 -7.02 4.99 5.27
N SER A 62 -5.96 4.37 5.78
CA SER A 62 -5.34 4.78 7.05
C SER A 62 -4.80 6.21 6.98
N ALA A 63 -4.15 6.57 5.88
CA ALA A 63 -3.62 7.92 5.69
C ALA A 63 -4.74 8.97 5.76
N THR A 64 -5.85 8.71 5.09
CA THR A 64 -6.99 9.61 5.10
C THR A 64 -7.58 9.77 6.50
N PHE A 65 -7.76 8.67 7.22
CA PHE A 65 -8.30 8.71 8.59
C PHE A 65 -7.38 9.44 9.55
N VAL A 66 -6.10 9.07 9.56
CA VAL A 66 -5.12 9.69 10.47
C VAL A 66 -4.96 11.16 10.14
N GLY A 67 -4.85 11.49 8.86
CA GLY A 67 -4.74 12.88 8.42
C GLY A 67 -5.94 13.72 8.85
N THR A 68 -7.15 13.18 8.72
CA THR A 68 -8.36 13.86 9.15
C THR A 68 -8.35 14.08 10.66
N LYS A 69 -7.96 13.10 11.43
CA LYS A 69 -7.93 13.20 12.88
C LYS A 69 -6.89 14.23 13.35
N VAL A 70 -5.72 14.22 12.77
CA VAL A 70 -4.58 15.03 13.22
C VAL A 70 -4.65 16.46 12.68
N GLY A 71 -4.98 16.62 11.40
CA GLY A 71 -4.92 17.90 10.72
C GLY A 71 -6.20 18.32 10.00
N GLY A 72 -7.33 17.64 10.22
CA GLY A 72 -8.59 17.96 9.56
C GLY A 72 -8.54 17.63 8.06
N PHE A 73 -9.32 18.36 7.28
CA PHE A 73 -9.43 18.13 5.84
C PHE A 73 -8.08 18.29 5.13
N ALA A 74 -7.34 19.33 5.46
CA ALA A 74 -6.01 19.55 4.89
C ALA A 74 -5.04 18.44 5.27
N GLY A 75 -5.11 17.95 6.53
CA GLY A 75 -4.31 16.84 6.97
C GLY A 75 -4.60 15.55 6.20
N ALA A 76 -5.88 15.30 5.89
CA ALA A 76 -6.26 14.15 5.09
C ALA A 76 -5.63 14.20 3.70
N ILE A 77 -5.67 15.36 3.06
CA ILE A 77 -5.08 15.56 1.74
C ILE A 77 -3.57 15.34 1.79
N VAL A 78 -2.89 15.94 2.76
CA VAL A 78 -1.43 15.86 2.90
C VAL A 78 -1.00 14.41 3.14
N ALA A 79 -1.66 13.70 4.05
CA ALA A 79 -1.32 12.32 4.37
C ALA A 79 -1.55 11.40 3.18
N THR A 80 -2.66 11.57 2.47
CA THR A 80 -2.97 10.75 1.29
C THR A 80 -1.95 11.01 0.19
N LEU A 81 -1.60 12.26 -0.08
CA LEU A 81 -0.58 12.60 -1.05
C LEU A 81 0.78 12.01 -0.67
N GLY A 82 1.13 12.05 0.62
CA GLY A 82 2.36 11.44 1.09
C GLY A 82 2.42 9.96 0.79
N THR A 83 1.31 9.25 1.02
CA THR A 83 1.26 7.81 0.78
C THR A 83 1.41 7.46 -0.71
N VAL A 84 0.79 8.22 -1.61
CA VAL A 84 0.80 7.89 -3.05
C VAL A 84 2.01 8.44 -3.78
N THR A 85 2.71 9.43 -3.23
CA THR A 85 3.86 10.06 -3.88
C THR A 85 4.97 9.07 -4.25
N PRO A 86 5.41 8.14 -3.34
CA PRO A 86 6.44 7.17 -3.71
C PRO A 86 6.02 6.29 -4.89
N SER A 87 4.78 5.87 -4.94
CA SER A 87 4.26 5.03 -6.02
C SER A 87 4.27 5.79 -7.36
N ILE A 88 3.87 7.06 -7.34
CA ILE A 88 3.89 7.90 -8.55
C ILE A 88 5.33 8.07 -9.04
N ILE A 89 6.26 8.42 -8.15
CA ILE A 89 7.67 8.61 -8.49
C ILE A 89 8.26 7.33 -9.08
N LEU A 90 8.04 6.21 -8.41
CA LEU A 90 8.55 4.92 -8.87
C LEU A 90 7.96 4.53 -10.23
N SER A 91 6.66 4.73 -10.40
CA SER A 91 5.98 4.43 -11.67
C SER A 91 6.53 5.29 -12.82
N LEU A 92 6.79 6.57 -12.57
CA LEU A 92 7.36 7.46 -13.57
C LEU A 92 8.79 7.05 -13.95
N ILE A 93 9.61 6.67 -12.94
CA ILE A 93 10.98 6.21 -13.19
C ILE A 93 10.96 4.92 -14.02
N LEU A 94 10.09 3.98 -13.65
CA LEU A 94 9.98 2.71 -14.37
C LEU A 94 9.47 2.92 -15.80
N ALA A 95 8.51 3.81 -15.99
CA ALA A 95 7.99 4.14 -17.32
C ALA A 95 9.10 4.77 -18.18
N TRP A 96 9.86 5.71 -17.60
CA TRP A 96 10.98 6.35 -18.29
C TRP A 96 12.03 5.31 -18.70
N ALA A 97 12.40 4.43 -17.78
CA ALA A 97 13.38 3.38 -18.04
C ALA A 97 12.86 2.43 -19.12
N TYR A 98 11.59 2.08 -19.06
CA TYR A 98 10.97 1.22 -20.08
C TYR A 98 11.05 1.85 -21.47
N TYR A 99 10.66 3.13 -21.59
CA TYR A 99 10.71 3.81 -22.88
C TYR A 99 12.14 3.97 -23.42
N LYS A 100 13.10 4.22 -22.52
CA LYS A 100 14.49 4.39 -22.91
C LYS A 100 15.15 3.06 -23.30
N TYR A 101 14.85 2.00 -22.59
CA TYR A 101 15.54 0.71 -22.71
C TYR A 101 14.68 -0.42 -23.27
N ARG A 102 13.51 -0.10 -23.80
CA ARG A 102 12.57 -1.13 -24.28
C ARG A 102 13.15 -2.03 -25.39
N ASP A 103 14.09 -1.51 -26.17
CA ASP A 103 14.70 -2.24 -27.29
C ASP A 103 15.88 -3.11 -26.85
N ILE A 104 16.28 -3.03 -25.56
CA ILE A 104 17.38 -3.83 -25.04
C ILE A 104 16.87 -5.25 -24.74
N LYS A 105 17.62 -6.23 -25.16
CA LYS A 105 17.26 -7.65 -25.00
C LYS A 105 17.05 -8.03 -23.52
N ILE A 106 17.85 -7.45 -22.62
CA ILE A 106 17.73 -7.71 -21.17
C ILE A 106 16.38 -7.25 -20.65
N MET A 107 15.94 -6.04 -21.05
CA MET A 107 14.64 -5.52 -20.63
C MET A 107 13.50 -6.39 -21.16
N GLN A 108 13.56 -6.78 -22.43
CA GLN A 108 12.56 -7.66 -23.01
C GLN A 108 12.54 -9.03 -22.32
N GLY A 109 13.70 -9.55 -21.96
CA GLY A 109 13.81 -10.81 -21.23
C GLY A 109 13.19 -10.72 -19.84
N ILE A 110 13.45 -9.63 -19.12
CA ILE A 110 12.87 -9.39 -17.79
C ILE A 110 11.35 -9.30 -17.88
N LEU A 111 10.82 -8.50 -18.80
CA LEU A 111 9.38 -8.37 -18.99
C LEU A 111 8.75 -9.68 -19.44
N GLY A 112 9.41 -10.40 -20.33
CA GLY A 112 8.94 -11.70 -20.78
C GLY A 112 8.89 -12.74 -19.69
N GLY A 113 9.82 -12.66 -18.70
CA GLY A 113 9.80 -13.51 -17.53
C GLY A 113 8.79 -13.10 -16.47
N LEU A 114 8.60 -11.78 -16.30
CA LEU A 114 7.66 -11.24 -15.29
C LEU A 114 6.20 -11.50 -15.65
N ARG A 115 5.84 -11.39 -16.91
CA ARG A 115 4.44 -11.59 -17.32
C ARG A 115 3.90 -12.98 -16.97
N PRO A 116 4.57 -14.10 -17.39
CA PRO A 116 4.08 -15.42 -17.00
C PRO A 116 4.21 -15.66 -15.51
N ALA A 117 5.21 -15.08 -14.83
CA ALA A 117 5.34 -15.23 -13.38
C ALA A 117 4.17 -14.59 -12.64
N VAL A 118 3.74 -13.38 -13.04
CA VAL A 118 2.59 -12.71 -12.44
C VAL A 118 1.30 -13.50 -12.67
N VAL A 119 1.10 -14.02 -13.89
CA VAL A 119 -0.07 -14.85 -14.20
C VAL A 119 -0.06 -16.12 -13.35
N ALA A 120 1.10 -16.77 -13.20
CA ALA A 120 1.22 -17.95 -12.36
C ALA A 120 0.91 -17.69 -10.91
N LEU A 121 1.40 -16.55 -10.35
CA LEU A 121 1.11 -16.15 -8.98
C LEU A 121 -0.37 -15.89 -8.75
N ILE A 122 -1.02 -15.20 -9.67
CA ILE A 122 -2.45 -14.92 -9.58
C ILE A 122 -3.25 -16.22 -9.67
N ALA A 123 -2.88 -17.12 -10.59
CA ALA A 123 -3.53 -18.41 -10.74
C ALA A 123 -3.37 -19.27 -9.49
N ALA A 124 -2.17 -19.30 -8.90
CA ALA A 124 -1.91 -20.04 -7.68
C ALA A 124 -2.73 -19.51 -6.50
N ALA A 125 -2.80 -18.19 -6.36
CA ALA A 125 -3.61 -17.57 -5.32
C ALA A 125 -5.11 -17.88 -5.51
N GLY A 126 -5.60 -17.79 -6.74
CA GLY A 126 -6.99 -18.11 -7.07
C GLY A 126 -7.33 -19.56 -6.76
N LEU A 127 -6.43 -20.47 -7.13
CA LEU A 127 -6.61 -21.90 -6.85
C LEU A 127 -6.63 -22.18 -5.35
N ALA A 128 -5.71 -21.57 -4.60
CA ALA A 128 -5.66 -21.72 -3.14
C ALA A 128 -6.95 -21.24 -2.48
N LEU A 129 -7.46 -20.11 -2.91
CA LEU A 129 -8.73 -19.59 -2.38
C LEU A 129 -9.91 -20.48 -2.75
N PHE A 130 -9.93 -21.00 -3.95
CA PHE A 130 -10.99 -21.90 -4.43
C PHE A 130 -11.01 -23.18 -3.60
N VAL A 131 -9.85 -23.79 -3.39
CA VAL A 131 -9.72 -25.00 -2.57
C VAL A 131 -10.15 -24.74 -1.13
N ALA A 132 -9.70 -23.64 -0.54
CA ALA A 132 -10.08 -23.26 0.82
C ALA A 132 -11.59 -23.08 0.95
N ALA A 133 -12.22 -22.41 -0.02
CA ALA A 133 -13.66 -22.19 -0.02
C ALA A 133 -14.45 -23.51 -0.10
N LEU A 134 -14.01 -24.43 -0.97
CA LEU A 134 -14.66 -25.73 -1.12
C LEU A 134 -14.55 -26.57 0.15
N PHE A 135 -13.36 -26.65 0.74
CA PHE A 135 -13.17 -27.47 1.93
C PHE A 135 -13.82 -26.86 3.15
N GLN A 136 -13.86 -25.55 3.28
CA GLN A 136 -14.54 -24.90 4.40
C GLN A 136 -16.06 -25.03 4.29
N SER A 137 -16.62 -24.93 3.09
CA SER A 137 -18.06 -25.06 2.91
C SER A 137 -18.52 -26.50 2.96
N GLY A 138 -17.64 -27.46 2.69
CA GLY A 138 -17.94 -28.88 2.75
C GLY A 138 -17.73 -29.52 4.11
N GLY A 139 -17.09 -28.79 5.00
CA GLY A 139 -16.80 -29.26 6.34
C GLY A 139 -17.68 -28.60 7.36
#